data_49c0ccf63077bcc8b761cc3f1f030d05
#
_entry.id   49c0ccf63077bcc8b761cc3f1f030d05
#
_cell.length_a   1.000
_cell.length_b   1.000
_cell.length_c   1.000
_cell.angle_alpha   90.00
_cell.angle_beta   90.00
_cell.angle_gamma   90.00
#
_symmetry.space_group_name_H-M   'P 1'
#
loop_
_entity.id
_entity.type
_entity.pdbx_description
1 polymer ?
#
loop_
_entity_poly.entity_id
_entity_poly.type
_entity_poly.pdbx_seq_one_letter_code
_entity_poly.pdbx_strand_id
1 'polypeptide(L)'
;MPIDKSIDYSAITPEIKALTKLCLADNVIEPEMYVKYAVNRGLRDLNGNGVLTGLTEISEIQSSKMVDGEKVPCEGKLFYRGVDVEQIVSGFIREKRYGFEETVYLLLFGALPDEAQLDDFKKLLAGYRSLPTNFVRDVILKAPNADMMNTLARSVLTLYSYDARATDNSTENVLRQCLQLIALFPMLSVYGYQAYSHYVLDKSLFIHNPVPELSTAENLLHILRADGKYTELEARILDLALVLHAEHGGGNNSTFTMHVVTSSGTDTYSAVAASLSSLKGPKHGGANIKVVQMFEDMKQNVRDWTDEEAVEAYLRALLHREAFDRAGLIYGMGHAVYSLSDPRANVFKHFVEMLSEEKGRHEEYALYAAVARLAPKVIGEERKIYKGVSANIDFYSGFVYSMLDLPLELYTPIFAISRIAGWSAHRIEELINAGKIIRPAYKSVKPRVDYVPLHDRK
;
A
#
# COMPACT_ATOMS: atom_id res chain seq x y z
N MET A 1 -31.47 3.96 -10.05
CA MET A 1 -32.60 3.72 -9.13
C MET A 1 -32.33 4.53 -7.89
N PRO A 2 -33.27 5.30 -7.36
CA PRO A 2 -33.07 5.89 -6.04
C PRO A 2 -32.89 4.77 -5.03
N ILE A 3 -31.88 4.85 -4.19
CA ILE A 3 -31.70 3.97 -3.06
C ILE A 3 -32.96 4.10 -2.22
N ASP A 4 -33.62 2.96 -1.95
CA ASP A 4 -34.79 2.94 -1.07
C ASP A 4 -34.36 3.48 0.29
N LYS A 5 -34.81 4.70 0.61
CA LYS A 5 -34.50 5.38 1.87
C LYS A 5 -35.24 4.78 3.07
N SER A 6 -36.05 3.75 2.88
CA SER A 6 -36.84 3.12 3.95
C SER A 6 -36.00 2.23 4.87
N ILE A 7 -34.80 1.77 4.45
CA ILE A 7 -33.90 0.95 5.26
C ILE A 7 -32.55 1.67 5.37
N ASP A 8 -32.27 2.21 6.56
CA ASP A 8 -30.94 2.72 6.89
C ASP A 8 -30.03 1.57 7.35
N TYR A 9 -29.24 1.02 6.40
CA TYR A 9 -28.28 -0.06 6.67
C TYR A 9 -27.14 0.34 7.64
N SER A 10 -26.96 1.62 7.93
CA SER A 10 -25.95 2.15 8.84
C SER A 10 -26.50 2.44 10.25
N ALA A 11 -27.80 2.25 10.48
CA ALA A 11 -28.43 2.56 11.74
C ALA A 11 -27.93 1.68 12.89
N ILE A 12 -27.42 2.30 13.94
CA ILE A 12 -27.10 1.62 15.21
C ILE A 12 -28.30 1.73 16.13
N THR A 13 -29.10 0.66 16.14
CA THR A 13 -30.34 0.62 16.91
C THR A 13 -30.10 0.46 18.43
N PRO A 14 -31.12 0.72 19.29
CA PRO A 14 -31.01 0.44 20.73
C PRO A 14 -30.66 -1.02 21.04
N GLU A 15 -31.19 -1.97 20.27
CA GLU A 15 -30.92 -3.41 20.42
C GLU A 15 -29.44 -3.70 20.13
N ILE A 16 -28.86 -3.12 19.05
CA ILE A 16 -27.43 -3.27 18.74
C ILE A 16 -26.58 -2.71 19.87
N LYS A 17 -26.95 -1.54 20.45
CA LYS A 17 -26.23 -0.96 21.60
C LYS A 17 -26.29 -1.87 22.83
N ALA A 18 -27.44 -2.51 23.10
CA ALA A 18 -27.58 -3.44 24.21
C ALA A 18 -26.72 -4.70 24.01
N LEU A 19 -26.77 -5.31 22.82
CA LEU A 19 -25.96 -6.47 22.48
C LEU A 19 -24.46 -6.16 22.47
N THR A 20 -24.05 -4.95 22.07
CA THR A 20 -22.64 -4.49 22.12
C THR A 20 -22.07 -4.56 23.54
N LYS A 21 -22.87 -4.24 24.57
CA LYS A 21 -22.43 -4.34 25.97
C LYS A 21 -22.08 -5.79 26.35
N LEU A 22 -22.88 -6.75 25.89
CA LEU A 22 -22.61 -8.18 26.14
C LEU A 22 -21.31 -8.59 25.40
N CYS A 23 -21.13 -8.17 24.15
CA CYS A 23 -19.89 -8.45 23.41
C CYS A 23 -18.66 -7.90 24.12
N LEU A 24 -18.73 -6.67 24.65
CA LEU A 24 -17.59 -6.05 25.35
C LEU A 24 -17.28 -6.72 26.68
N ALA A 25 -18.29 -7.23 27.39
CA ALA A 25 -18.08 -7.91 28.68
C ALA A 25 -17.36 -9.25 28.53
N ASP A 26 -17.65 -10.02 27.47
CA ASP A 26 -17.21 -11.41 27.33
C ASP A 26 -16.04 -11.65 26.37
N ASN A 27 -15.62 -10.63 25.59
CA ASN A 27 -14.61 -10.81 24.54
C ASN A 27 -13.25 -10.15 24.87
N VAL A 28 -13.03 -9.73 26.09
CA VAL A 28 -11.74 -9.16 26.54
C VAL A 28 -10.79 -10.31 26.89
N ILE A 29 -9.60 -10.28 26.31
CA ILE A 29 -8.50 -11.18 26.69
C ILE A 29 -7.48 -10.34 27.45
N GLU A 30 -7.25 -10.69 28.71
CA GLU A 30 -6.33 -9.97 29.57
C GLU A 30 -4.89 -10.02 29.02
N PRO A 31 -4.15 -8.89 29.06
CA PRO A 31 -2.79 -8.83 28.51
C PRO A 31 -1.83 -9.88 29.05
N GLU A 32 -1.96 -10.26 30.32
CA GLU A 32 -1.12 -11.28 30.96
C GLU A 32 -1.26 -12.68 30.31
N MET A 33 -2.39 -12.97 29.68
CA MET A 33 -2.62 -14.24 29.01
C MET A 33 -1.72 -14.40 27.77
N TYR A 34 -1.42 -13.30 27.07
CA TYR A 34 -0.48 -13.32 25.95
C TYR A 34 0.94 -13.65 26.41
N VAL A 35 1.36 -13.11 27.55
CA VAL A 35 2.65 -13.43 28.18
C VAL A 35 2.68 -14.86 28.68
N LYS A 36 1.64 -15.28 29.41
CA LYS A 36 1.51 -16.64 30.00
C LYS A 36 1.62 -17.73 28.94
N TYR A 37 1.07 -17.51 27.75
CA TYR A 37 1.07 -18.50 26.67
C TYR A 37 2.13 -18.21 25.59
N ALA A 38 3.05 -17.26 25.83
CA ALA A 38 4.11 -16.86 24.90
C ALA A 38 3.59 -16.56 23.47
N VAL A 39 2.46 -15.81 23.37
CA VAL A 39 1.83 -15.52 22.09
C VAL A 39 2.57 -14.38 21.40
N ASN A 40 3.07 -14.63 20.20
CA ASN A 40 3.70 -13.63 19.34
C ASN A 40 2.64 -12.76 18.66
N ARG A 41 2.19 -11.69 19.33
CA ARG A 41 1.18 -10.78 18.79
C ARG A 41 1.66 -10.11 17.50
N GLY A 42 0.82 -10.17 16.46
CA GLY A 42 1.18 -9.68 15.13
C GLY A 42 2.32 -10.49 14.48
N LEU A 43 2.50 -11.75 14.89
CA LEU A 43 3.58 -12.65 14.44
C LEU A 43 4.98 -12.05 14.67
N ARG A 44 5.17 -11.36 15.83
CA ARG A 44 6.46 -10.82 16.26
C ARG A 44 6.80 -11.29 17.67
N ASP A 45 8.08 -11.60 17.85
CA ASP A 45 8.61 -11.91 19.19
C ASP A 45 8.69 -10.64 20.08
N LEU A 46 9.08 -10.82 21.34
CA LEU A 46 9.23 -9.71 22.30
C LEU A 46 10.30 -8.69 21.88
N ASN A 47 11.24 -9.08 21.03
CA ASN A 47 12.28 -8.21 20.49
C ASN A 47 11.86 -7.52 19.19
N GLY A 48 10.64 -7.79 18.71
CA GLY A 48 10.08 -7.25 17.48
C GLY A 48 10.52 -7.96 16.20
N ASN A 49 11.23 -9.10 16.29
CA ASN A 49 11.56 -9.90 15.12
C ASN A 49 10.32 -10.64 14.60
N GLY A 50 10.16 -10.69 13.26
CA GLY A 50 9.09 -11.46 12.65
C GLY A 50 9.27 -12.95 12.83
N VAL A 51 8.17 -13.67 13.03
CA VAL A 51 8.17 -15.15 12.97
C VAL A 51 8.40 -15.57 11.53
N LEU A 52 9.38 -16.44 11.30
CA LEU A 52 9.63 -17.00 9.97
C LEU A 52 8.48 -17.96 9.60
N THR A 53 7.68 -17.58 8.61
CA THR A 53 6.48 -18.31 8.20
C THR A 53 6.56 -18.91 6.80
N GLY A 54 7.53 -18.49 5.98
CA GLY A 54 7.71 -18.99 4.62
C GLY A 54 9.06 -18.61 4.04
N LEU A 55 9.31 -19.10 2.84
CA LEU A 55 10.48 -18.79 2.01
C LEU A 55 9.98 -18.09 0.74
N THR A 56 10.79 -17.19 0.19
CA THR A 56 10.50 -16.51 -1.08
C THR A 56 11.77 -16.19 -1.84
N GLU A 57 11.69 -16.25 -3.16
CA GLU A 57 12.73 -15.75 -4.07
C GLU A 57 12.38 -14.37 -4.65
N ILE A 58 11.20 -13.80 -4.30
CA ILE A 58 10.68 -12.58 -4.93
C ILE A 58 11.44 -11.34 -4.45
N SER A 59 11.69 -11.24 -3.13
CA SER A 59 12.38 -10.08 -2.58
C SER A 59 13.10 -10.39 -1.27
N GLU A 60 14.13 -9.60 -1.00
CA GLU A 60 14.87 -9.60 0.26
C GLU A 60 14.89 -8.19 0.84
N ILE A 61 14.67 -8.08 2.16
CA ILE A 61 14.78 -6.85 2.91
C ILE A 61 15.90 -7.01 3.93
N GLN A 62 16.97 -6.27 3.76
CA GLN A 62 18.09 -6.27 4.70
C GLN A 62 18.05 -4.99 5.55
N SER A 63 18.08 -5.14 6.86
CA SER A 63 18.14 -4.04 7.84
C SER A 63 19.15 -4.29 8.95
N SER A 64 19.82 -5.43 8.90
CA SER A 64 20.83 -5.84 9.86
C SER A 64 21.81 -6.81 9.20
N LYS A 65 23.01 -6.90 9.75
CA LYS A 65 24.05 -7.85 9.35
C LYS A 65 24.62 -8.55 10.57
N MET A 66 25.17 -9.74 10.38
CA MET A 66 25.91 -10.43 11.43
C MET A 66 27.35 -9.91 11.49
N VAL A 67 27.76 -9.49 12.68
CA VAL A 67 29.14 -9.07 12.98
C VAL A 67 29.56 -9.82 14.25
N ASP A 68 30.59 -10.62 14.16
CA ASP A 68 31.11 -11.44 15.28
C ASP A 68 30.04 -12.30 16.01
N GLY A 69 29.03 -12.77 15.26
CA GLY A 69 27.93 -13.59 15.78
C GLY A 69 26.77 -12.79 16.37
N GLU A 70 26.85 -11.46 16.40
CA GLU A 70 25.78 -10.60 16.86
C GLU A 70 25.06 -9.91 15.68
N LYS A 71 23.75 -9.72 15.81
CA LYS A 71 22.92 -9.01 14.82
C LYS A 71 23.00 -7.51 15.04
N VAL A 72 23.69 -6.80 14.13
CA VAL A 72 23.90 -5.37 14.19
C VAL A 72 23.05 -4.67 13.12
N PRO A 73 22.34 -3.58 13.44
CA PRO A 73 21.65 -2.77 12.44
C PRO A 73 22.60 -2.28 11.35
N CYS A 74 22.13 -2.26 10.11
CA CYS A 74 22.86 -1.68 8.97
C CYS A 74 21.92 -0.80 8.13
N GLU A 75 22.50 -0.08 7.19
CA GLU A 75 21.73 0.64 6.18
C GLU A 75 20.76 -0.31 5.49
N GLY A 76 19.52 0.16 5.30
CA GLY A 76 18.48 -0.64 4.67
C GLY A 76 18.83 -0.96 3.21
N LYS A 77 18.55 -2.21 2.81
CA LYS A 77 18.64 -2.65 1.41
C LYS A 77 17.35 -3.38 1.04
N LEU A 78 16.96 -3.24 -0.20
CA LEU A 78 15.83 -3.93 -0.80
C LEU A 78 16.29 -4.54 -2.12
N PHE A 79 16.05 -5.85 -2.27
CA PHE A 79 16.40 -6.58 -3.48
C PHE A 79 15.13 -7.13 -4.10
N TYR A 80 14.96 -6.96 -5.39
CA TYR A 80 13.93 -7.63 -6.20
C TYR A 80 14.61 -8.75 -6.99
N ARG A 81 14.24 -10.00 -6.71
CA ARG A 81 14.87 -11.17 -7.33
C ARG A 81 16.42 -11.13 -7.24
N GLY A 82 16.94 -10.67 -6.12
CA GLY A 82 18.39 -10.55 -5.89
C GLY A 82 19.06 -9.30 -6.49
N VAL A 83 18.33 -8.48 -7.26
CA VAL A 83 18.86 -7.21 -7.80
C VAL A 83 18.52 -6.07 -6.85
N ASP A 84 19.54 -5.29 -6.44
CA ASP A 84 19.37 -4.12 -5.56
C ASP A 84 18.48 -3.07 -6.24
N VAL A 85 17.43 -2.62 -5.56
CA VAL A 85 16.47 -1.64 -6.09
C VAL A 85 17.14 -0.32 -6.48
N GLU A 86 18.20 0.09 -5.77
CA GLU A 86 18.98 1.29 -6.13
C GLU A 86 19.69 1.11 -7.48
N GLN A 87 20.15 -0.12 -7.79
CA GLN A 87 20.76 -0.43 -9.08
C GLN A 87 19.72 -0.45 -10.21
N ILE A 88 18.53 -1.03 -9.95
CA ILE A 88 17.42 -1.01 -10.92
C ILE A 88 17.09 0.44 -11.28
N VAL A 89 16.90 1.30 -10.27
CA VAL A 89 16.57 2.72 -10.47
C VAL A 89 17.68 3.44 -11.23
N SER A 90 18.93 3.28 -10.80
CA SER A 90 20.09 3.91 -11.46
C SER A 90 20.24 3.45 -12.91
N GLY A 91 19.87 2.20 -13.21
CA GLY A 91 19.91 1.61 -14.56
C GLY A 91 18.96 2.33 -15.51
N PHE A 92 17.64 2.28 -15.24
CA PHE A 92 16.66 2.86 -16.16
C PHE A 92 16.74 4.40 -16.25
N ILE A 93 17.15 5.09 -15.17
CA ILE A 93 17.36 6.55 -15.20
C ILE A 93 18.51 6.92 -16.13
N ARG A 94 19.68 6.25 -16.00
CA ARG A 94 20.85 6.47 -16.86
C ARG A 94 20.51 6.25 -18.34
N GLU A 95 19.65 5.25 -18.61
CA GLU A 95 19.21 4.91 -19.96
C GLU A 95 17.99 5.74 -20.42
N LYS A 96 17.52 6.65 -19.58
CA LYS A 96 16.36 7.52 -19.84
C LYS A 96 15.09 6.75 -20.21
N ARG A 97 14.89 5.58 -19.58
CA ARG A 97 13.70 4.72 -19.76
C ARG A 97 12.73 4.82 -18.60
N TYR A 98 11.53 4.30 -18.76
CA TYR A 98 10.60 3.97 -17.68
C TYR A 98 10.95 2.58 -17.13
N GLY A 99 10.91 2.42 -15.80
CA GLY A 99 11.38 1.22 -15.11
C GLY A 99 10.28 0.29 -14.60
N PHE A 100 9.02 0.72 -14.58
CA PHE A 100 7.98 -0.07 -13.93
C PHE A 100 7.70 -1.39 -14.65
N GLU A 101 7.54 -1.40 -15.97
CA GLU A 101 7.29 -2.61 -16.74
C GLU A 101 8.46 -3.61 -16.67
N GLU A 102 9.70 -3.12 -16.67
CA GLU A 102 10.89 -3.94 -16.43
C GLU A 102 10.90 -4.56 -15.02
N THR A 103 10.49 -3.78 -14.00
CA THR A 103 10.35 -4.25 -12.62
C THR A 103 9.27 -5.30 -12.49
N VAL A 104 8.12 -5.12 -13.15
CA VAL A 104 7.06 -6.14 -13.22
C VAL A 104 7.59 -7.44 -13.83
N TYR A 105 8.32 -7.33 -14.95
CA TYR A 105 8.93 -8.49 -15.62
C TYR A 105 9.90 -9.21 -14.67
N LEU A 106 10.80 -8.49 -14.04
CA LEU A 106 11.78 -9.04 -13.09
C LEU A 106 11.08 -9.80 -11.96
N LEU A 107 10.07 -9.19 -11.32
CA LEU A 107 9.34 -9.80 -10.20
C LEU A 107 8.62 -11.08 -10.61
N LEU A 108 8.00 -11.10 -11.79
CA LEU A 108 7.23 -12.26 -12.28
C LEU A 108 8.11 -13.38 -12.77
N PHE A 109 9.19 -13.07 -13.49
CA PHE A 109 9.96 -14.07 -14.25
C PHE A 109 11.36 -14.35 -13.67
N GLY A 110 11.82 -13.57 -12.70
CA GLY A 110 13.05 -13.87 -11.95
C GLY A 110 14.35 -13.36 -12.58
N ALA A 111 14.28 -12.74 -13.77
CA ALA A 111 15.42 -12.16 -14.47
C ALA A 111 15.05 -10.84 -15.15
N LEU A 112 16.02 -9.95 -15.32
CA LEU A 112 15.84 -8.75 -16.14
C LEU A 112 15.64 -9.14 -17.60
N PRO A 113 14.66 -8.50 -18.32
CA PRO A 113 14.44 -8.73 -19.73
C PRO A 113 15.58 -8.14 -20.57
N ASP A 114 15.87 -8.75 -21.72
CA ASP A 114 16.56 -8.05 -22.79
C ASP A 114 15.62 -7.03 -23.49
N GLU A 115 16.16 -6.23 -24.41
CA GLU A 115 15.41 -5.17 -25.09
C GLU A 115 14.18 -5.71 -25.84
N ALA A 116 14.33 -6.83 -26.55
CA ALA A 116 13.24 -7.44 -27.31
C ALA A 116 12.15 -8.01 -26.37
N GLN A 117 12.56 -8.69 -25.31
CA GLN A 117 11.65 -9.21 -24.28
C GLN A 117 10.87 -8.08 -23.58
N LEU A 118 11.53 -6.97 -23.28
CA LEU A 118 10.87 -5.82 -22.64
C LEU A 118 9.85 -5.18 -23.58
N ASP A 119 10.19 -5.02 -24.86
CA ASP A 119 9.29 -4.45 -25.86
C ASP A 119 8.06 -5.35 -26.09
N ASP A 120 8.26 -6.65 -26.20
CA ASP A 120 7.16 -7.60 -26.36
C ASP A 120 6.28 -7.65 -25.08
N PHE A 121 6.88 -7.55 -23.91
CA PHE A 121 6.14 -7.49 -22.66
C PHE A 121 5.30 -6.22 -22.54
N LYS A 122 5.83 -5.05 -22.91
CA LYS A 122 5.07 -3.79 -22.97
C LYS A 122 3.88 -3.89 -23.92
N LYS A 123 4.07 -4.46 -25.12
CA LYS A 123 2.97 -4.69 -26.09
C LYS A 123 1.92 -5.63 -25.52
N LEU A 124 2.32 -6.69 -24.81
CA LEU A 124 1.40 -7.62 -24.15
C LEU A 124 0.54 -6.89 -23.09
N LEU A 125 1.16 -6.12 -22.21
CA LEU A 125 0.43 -5.34 -21.20
C LEU A 125 -0.49 -4.31 -21.85
N ALA A 126 -0.05 -3.62 -22.90
CA ALA A 126 -0.87 -2.69 -23.66
C ALA A 126 -2.12 -3.36 -24.23
N GLY A 127 -1.98 -4.59 -24.75
CA GLY A 127 -3.10 -5.39 -25.25
C GLY A 127 -4.14 -5.75 -24.19
N TYR A 128 -3.76 -5.78 -22.93
CA TYR A 128 -4.68 -6.03 -21.81
C TYR A 128 -5.34 -4.76 -21.23
N ARG A 129 -4.99 -3.56 -21.69
CA ARG A 129 -5.60 -2.29 -21.22
C ARG A 129 -7.00 -2.08 -21.81
N SER A 130 -7.89 -3.05 -21.63
CA SER A 130 -9.28 -3.00 -22.11
C SER A 130 -10.21 -3.69 -21.13
N LEU A 131 -11.25 -2.97 -20.71
CA LEU A 131 -12.29 -3.51 -19.82
C LEU A 131 -13.39 -4.21 -20.63
N PRO A 132 -14.11 -5.18 -20.04
CA PRO A 132 -15.25 -5.82 -20.70
C PRO A 132 -16.28 -4.78 -21.16
N THR A 133 -17.03 -5.11 -22.22
CA THR A 133 -18.09 -4.25 -22.78
C THR A 133 -19.04 -3.78 -21.69
N ASN A 134 -19.32 -2.49 -21.65
CA ASN A 134 -20.17 -1.82 -20.68
C ASN A 134 -19.72 -1.87 -19.21
N PHE A 135 -18.55 -2.44 -18.88
CA PHE A 135 -18.07 -2.56 -17.49
C PHE A 135 -17.99 -1.20 -16.79
N VAL A 136 -17.46 -0.18 -17.45
CA VAL A 136 -17.38 1.18 -16.89
C VAL A 136 -18.78 1.67 -16.52
N ARG A 137 -19.73 1.61 -17.45
CA ARG A 137 -21.11 2.07 -17.24
C ARG A 137 -21.84 1.28 -16.15
N ASP A 138 -21.75 -0.04 -16.17
CA ASP A 138 -22.63 -0.91 -15.39
C ASP A 138 -22.05 -1.27 -14.02
N VAL A 139 -20.73 -1.14 -13.83
CA VAL A 139 -20.03 -1.48 -12.59
C VAL A 139 -19.46 -0.24 -11.91
N ILE A 140 -18.62 0.54 -12.63
CA ILE A 140 -17.88 1.64 -12.01
C ILE A 140 -18.79 2.84 -11.76
N LEU A 141 -19.54 3.29 -12.78
CA LEU A 141 -20.36 4.51 -12.69
C LEU A 141 -21.63 4.34 -11.84
N LYS A 142 -22.10 3.11 -11.60
CA LYS A 142 -23.34 2.87 -10.85
C LYS A 142 -23.27 3.08 -9.34
N ALA A 143 -22.09 2.93 -8.74
CA ALA A 143 -21.93 3.01 -7.30
C ALA A 143 -20.67 3.81 -6.91
N PRO A 144 -20.64 5.10 -7.25
CA PRO A 144 -19.50 5.97 -6.91
C PRO A 144 -19.35 6.08 -5.40
N ASN A 145 -18.11 6.09 -4.93
CA ASN A 145 -17.78 6.15 -3.51
C ASN A 145 -16.43 6.86 -3.33
N ALA A 146 -16.27 7.62 -2.24
CA ALA A 146 -15.00 8.27 -1.89
C ALA A 146 -13.87 7.25 -1.61
N ASP A 147 -14.22 6.04 -1.17
CA ASP A 147 -13.26 4.97 -0.92
C ASP A 147 -12.88 4.25 -2.21
N MET A 148 -11.86 4.76 -2.89
CA MET A 148 -11.36 4.20 -4.14
C MET A 148 -10.84 2.76 -3.98
N MET A 149 -10.28 2.40 -2.83
CA MET A 149 -9.83 1.03 -2.57
C MET A 149 -11.01 0.04 -2.52
N ASN A 150 -12.16 0.47 -1.96
CA ASN A 150 -13.39 -0.31 -2.02
C ASN A 150 -13.90 -0.44 -3.46
N THR A 151 -13.88 0.66 -4.22
CA THR A 151 -14.28 0.66 -5.63
C THR A 151 -13.40 -0.26 -6.46
N LEU A 152 -12.08 -0.23 -6.24
CA LEU A 152 -11.12 -1.12 -6.91
C LEU A 152 -11.38 -2.58 -6.55
N ALA A 153 -11.53 -2.92 -5.27
CA ALA A 153 -11.78 -4.29 -4.83
C ALA A 153 -13.10 -4.86 -5.39
N ARG A 154 -14.19 -4.07 -5.40
CA ARG A 154 -15.47 -4.45 -6.02
C ARG A 154 -15.31 -4.70 -7.52
N SER A 155 -14.57 -3.83 -8.21
CA SER A 155 -14.32 -3.97 -9.64
C SER A 155 -13.54 -5.25 -9.94
N VAL A 156 -12.51 -5.56 -9.15
CA VAL A 156 -11.74 -6.81 -9.26
C VAL A 156 -12.63 -8.03 -9.06
N LEU A 157 -13.44 -8.05 -7.99
CA LEU A 157 -14.38 -9.16 -7.74
C LEU A 157 -15.43 -9.30 -8.87
N THR A 158 -15.85 -8.19 -9.46
CA THR A 158 -16.82 -8.24 -10.57
C THR A 158 -16.19 -8.78 -11.85
N LEU A 159 -14.90 -8.54 -12.11
CA LEU A 159 -14.18 -9.10 -13.26
C LEU A 159 -14.20 -10.63 -13.28
N TYR A 160 -14.28 -11.29 -12.12
CA TYR A 160 -14.49 -12.73 -12.01
C TYR A 160 -15.67 -13.22 -12.91
N SER A 161 -16.77 -12.49 -12.93
CA SER A 161 -17.98 -12.88 -13.69
C SER A 161 -17.81 -12.75 -15.20
N TYR A 162 -16.75 -12.10 -15.67
CA TYR A 162 -16.42 -11.94 -17.09
C TYR A 162 -15.32 -12.92 -17.56
N ASP A 163 -14.72 -13.69 -16.65
CA ASP A 163 -13.68 -14.66 -16.96
C ASP A 163 -14.24 -16.09 -16.91
N ALA A 164 -14.41 -16.72 -18.07
CA ALA A 164 -14.90 -18.09 -18.16
C ALA A 164 -13.99 -19.13 -17.49
N ARG A 165 -12.72 -18.75 -17.20
CA ARG A 165 -11.73 -19.58 -16.50
C ARG A 165 -11.35 -19.01 -15.12
N ALA A 166 -12.26 -18.30 -14.47
CA ALA A 166 -11.98 -17.59 -13.22
C ALA A 166 -11.42 -18.50 -12.12
N THR A 167 -11.88 -19.74 -12.01
CA THR A 167 -11.50 -20.72 -10.97
C THR A 167 -10.32 -21.62 -11.36
N ASP A 168 -9.80 -21.50 -12.58
CA ASP A 168 -8.67 -22.31 -13.05
C ASP A 168 -7.35 -21.75 -12.45
N ASN A 169 -6.76 -22.51 -11.54
CA ASN A 169 -5.51 -22.19 -10.87
C ASN A 169 -4.26 -22.77 -11.58
N SER A 170 -4.36 -23.19 -12.85
CA SER A 170 -3.17 -23.53 -13.63
C SER A 170 -2.26 -22.31 -13.75
N THR A 171 -0.95 -22.51 -13.76
CA THR A 171 0.05 -21.43 -13.78
C THR A 171 -0.16 -20.49 -14.95
N GLU A 172 -0.47 -21.02 -16.15
CA GLU A 172 -0.73 -20.21 -17.35
C GLU A 172 -1.95 -19.30 -17.17
N ASN A 173 -3.04 -19.82 -16.58
CA ASN A 173 -4.25 -19.04 -16.38
C ASN A 173 -4.07 -17.99 -15.29
N VAL A 174 -3.41 -18.34 -14.20
CA VAL A 174 -3.12 -17.38 -13.11
C VAL A 174 -2.19 -16.27 -13.60
N LEU A 175 -1.15 -16.60 -14.39
CA LEU A 175 -0.28 -15.59 -15.00
C LEU A 175 -1.08 -14.65 -15.91
N ARG A 176 -1.96 -15.19 -16.77
CA ARG A 176 -2.85 -14.38 -17.62
C ARG A 176 -3.70 -13.42 -16.79
N GLN A 177 -4.35 -13.94 -15.73
CA GLN A 177 -5.19 -13.12 -14.83
C GLN A 177 -4.38 -12.02 -14.13
N CYS A 178 -3.19 -12.34 -13.63
CA CYS A 178 -2.29 -11.38 -13.00
C CYS A 178 -1.87 -10.27 -13.98
N LEU A 179 -1.45 -10.61 -15.19
CA LEU A 179 -1.06 -9.63 -16.21
C LEU A 179 -2.22 -8.73 -16.61
N GLN A 180 -3.42 -9.28 -16.76
CA GLN A 180 -4.63 -8.49 -17.01
C GLN A 180 -4.91 -7.51 -15.84
N LEU A 181 -4.85 -7.97 -14.60
CA LEU A 181 -5.10 -7.09 -13.44
C LEU A 181 -4.03 -6.00 -13.32
N ILE A 182 -2.74 -6.31 -13.55
CA ILE A 182 -1.65 -5.32 -13.58
C ILE A 182 -1.97 -4.22 -14.60
N ALA A 183 -2.40 -4.60 -15.82
CA ALA A 183 -2.74 -3.65 -16.87
C ALA A 183 -4.01 -2.84 -16.60
N LEU A 184 -5.00 -3.43 -15.88
CA LEU A 184 -6.31 -2.82 -15.64
C LEU A 184 -6.36 -1.93 -14.39
N PHE A 185 -5.49 -2.12 -13.41
CA PHE A 185 -5.53 -1.38 -12.13
C PHE A 185 -5.50 0.14 -12.29
N PRO A 186 -4.68 0.74 -13.19
CA PRO A 186 -4.74 2.18 -13.45
C PRO A 186 -6.13 2.64 -13.91
N MET A 187 -6.73 1.91 -14.85
CA MET A 187 -8.06 2.24 -15.37
C MET A 187 -9.14 2.12 -14.30
N LEU A 188 -9.16 1.00 -13.55
CA LEU A 188 -10.14 0.76 -12.50
C LEU A 188 -10.08 1.83 -11.41
N SER A 189 -8.88 2.25 -11.03
CA SER A 189 -8.65 3.28 -10.02
C SER A 189 -9.10 4.66 -10.50
N VAL A 190 -8.63 5.08 -11.69
CA VAL A 190 -8.91 6.40 -12.23
C VAL A 190 -10.38 6.54 -12.62
N TYR A 191 -10.96 5.55 -13.29
CA TYR A 191 -12.39 5.62 -13.66
C TYR A 191 -13.30 5.59 -12.43
N GLY A 192 -12.89 4.88 -11.36
CA GLY A 192 -13.56 4.96 -10.07
C GLY A 192 -13.53 6.38 -9.49
N TYR A 193 -12.38 7.06 -9.57
CA TYR A 193 -12.25 8.44 -9.15
C TYR A 193 -13.08 9.39 -10.04
N GLN A 194 -13.08 9.21 -11.35
CA GLN A 194 -13.91 10.03 -12.25
C GLN A 194 -15.40 9.87 -11.96
N ALA A 195 -15.85 8.65 -11.65
CA ALA A 195 -17.23 8.42 -11.21
C ALA A 195 -17.54 9.18 -9.91
N TYR A 196 -16.68 9.08 -8.91
CA TYR A 196 -16.82 9.81 -7.64
C TYR A 196 -16.79 11.33 -7.86
N SER A 197 -15.82 11.82 -8.63
CA SER A 197 -15.66 13.24 -8.95
C SER A 197 -16.91 13.82 -9.64
N HIS A 198 -17.53 13.05 -10.54
CA HIS A 198 -18.73 13.47 -11.24
C HIS A 198 -19.99 13.41 -10.36
N TYR A 199 -20.29 12.24 -9.78
CA TYR A 199 -21.58 12.03 -9.11
C TYR A 199 -21.64 12.57 -7.68
N VAL A 200 -20.50 12.80 -7.03
CA VAL A 200 -20.44 13.25 -5.63
C VAL A 200 -19.85 14.64 -5.49
N LEU A 201 -18.86 15.01 -6.32
CA LEU A 201 -18.24 16.34 -6.29
C LEU A 201 -18.75 17.29 -7.38
N ASP A 202 -19.78 16.91 -8.15
CA ASP A 202 -20.43 17.70 -9.20
C ASP A 202 -19.46 18.23 -10.29
N LYS A 203 -18.38 17.48 -10.57
CA LYS A 203 -17.43 17.83 -11.65
C LYS A 203 -17.83 17.19 -12.98
N SER A 204 -17.30 17.71 -14.08
CA SER A 204 -17.51 17.12 -15.41
C SER A 204 -16.97 15.70 -15.48
N LEU A 205 -17.74 14.77 -16.07
CA LEU A 205 -17.28 13.42 -16.35
C LEU A 205 -16.46 13.41 -17.63
N PHE A 206 -15.26 12.85 -17.54
CA PHE A 206 -14.48 12.47 -18.72
C PHE A 206 -13.85 11.10 -18.50
N ILE A 207 -13.76 10.31 -19.56
CA ILE A 207 -13.17 8.97 -19.54
C ILE A 207 -12.23 8.89 -20.75
N HIS A 208 -10.94 9.05 -20.51
CA HIS A 208 -9.92 8.87 -21.54
C HIS A 208 -9.55 7.40 -21.67
N ASN A 209 -9.39 6.93 -22.90
CA ASN A 209 -8.85 5.61 -23.16
C ASN A 209 -7.32 5.61 -22.96
N PRO A 210 -6.73 4.52 -22.46
CA PRO A 210 -5.29 4.39 -22.41
C PRO A 210 -4.70 4.36 -23.84
N VAL A 211 -3.50 4.87 -23.97
CA VAL A 211 -2.72 4.90 -25.20
C VAL A 211 -1.74 3.72 -25.17
N PRO A 212 -1.73 2.84 -26.18
CA PRO A 212 -0.90 1.62 -26.17
C PRO A 212 0.61 1.87 -26.04
N GLU A 213 1.10 2.95 -26.63
CA GLU A 213 2.52 3.33 -26.72
C GLU A 213 3.04 3.93 -25.40
N LEU A 214 2.16 4.38 -24.52
CA LEU A 214 2.53 5.00 -23.26
C LEU A 214 2.82 3.94 -22.18
N SER A 215 3.79 4.24 -21.32
CA SER A 215 4.05 3.47 -20.10
C SER A 215 2.84 3.50 -19.13
N THR A 216 2.88 2.68 -18.09
CA THR A 216 1.84 2.68 -17.06
C THR A 216 1.74 4.02 -16.34
N ALA A 217 2.87 4.66 -16.00
CA ALA A 217 2.89 5.96 -15.36
C ALA A 217 2.34 7.07 -16.24
N GLU A 218 2.74 7.11 -17.52
CA GLU A 218 2.23 8.06 -18.49
C GLU A 218 0.72 7.89 -18.71
N ASN A 219 0.26 6.65 -18.90
CA ASN A 219 -1.16 6.35 -19.05
C ASN A 219 -1.97 6.78 -17.82
N LEU A 220 -1.44 6.58 -16.61
CA LEU A 220 -2.12 6.99 -15.39
C LEU A 220 -2.36 8.50 -15.37
N LEU A 221 -1.35 9.31 -15.70
CA LEU A 221 -1.50 10.76 -15.79
C LEU A 221 -2.43 11.17 -16.94
N HIS A 222 -2.28 10.53 -18.12
CA HIS A 222 -3.10 10.78 -19.30
C HIS A 222 -4.59 10.54 -19.03
N ILE A 223 -4.95 9.39 -18.46
CA ILE A 223 -6.38 9.07 -18.23
C ILE A 223 -6.97 9.83 -17.03
N LEU A 224 -6.13 10.32 -16.10
CA LEU A 224 -6.58 11.07 -14.92
C LEU A 224 -6.90 12.53 -15.24
N ARG A 225 -6.07 13.18 -16.05
CA ARG A 225 -6.15 14.62 -16.30
C ARG A 225 -7.13 14.94 -17.43
N ALA A 226 -7.93 15.98 -17.26
CA ALA A 226 -8.97 16.35 -18.21
C ALA A 226 -8.42 16.66 -19.62
N ASP A 227 -7.22 17.26 -19.70
CA ASP A 227 -6.54 17.57 -20.97
C ASP A 227 -5.53 16.50 -21.40
N GLY A 228 -5.36 15.44 -20.58
CA GLY A 228 -4.42 14.36 -20.83
C GLY A 228 -2.94 14.75 -20.81
N LYS A 229 -2.58 15.96 -20.35
CA LYS A 229 -1.21 16.48 -20.42
C LYS A 229 -0.44 16.23 -19.13
N TYR A 230 0.86 16.01 -19.28
CA TYR A 230 1.83 15.87 -18.19
C TYR A 230 3.23 16.26 -18.71
N THR A 231 4.15 16.57 -17.80
CA THR A 231 5.56 16.74 -18.15
C THR A 231 6.30 15.40 -18.11
N GLU A 232 7.42 15.33 -18.83
CA GLU A 232 8.27 14.13 -18.78
C GLU A 232 8.76 13.84 -17.36
N LEU A 233 9.09 14.89 -16.59
CA LEU A 233 9.54 14.73 -15.20
C LEU A 233 8.42 14.16 -14.31
N GLU A 234 7.20 14.64 -14.45
CA GLU A 234 6.04 14.08 -13.73
C GLU A 234 5.86 12.58 -13.97
N ALA A 235 5.90 12.17 -15.24
CA ALA A 235 5.75 10.76 -15.61
C ALA A 235 6.90 9.90 -15.09
N ARG A 236 8.16 10.39 -15.18
CA ARG A 236 9.34 9.67 -14.66
C ARG A 236 9.31 9.50 -13.15
N ILE A 237 8.87 10.52 -12.41
CA ILE A 237 8.78 10.46 -10.95
C ILE A 237 7.63 9.55 -10.50
N LEU A 238 6.50 9.57 -11.21
CA LEU A 238 5.42 8.62 -10.94
C LEU A 238 5.86 7.18 -11.24
N ASP A 239 6.57 6.94 -12.34
CA ASP A 239 7.14 5.63 -12.67
C ASP A 239 8.09 5.13 -11.59
N LEU A 240 9.00 6.00 -11.13
CA LEU A 240 9.89 5.71 -10.01
C LEU A 240 9.09 5.33 -8.75
N ALA A 241 8.02 6.06 -8.43
CA ALA A 241 7.15 5.72 -7.32
C ALA A 241 6.54 4.32 -7.48
N LEU A 242 6.10 3.97 -8.68
CA LEU A 242 5.57 2.63 -8.97
C LEU A 242 6.65 1.55 -8.78
N VAL A 243 7.88 1.77 -9.24
CA VAL A 243 9.01 0.83 -9.02
C VAL A 243 9.27 0.62 -7.53
N LEU A 244 9.36 1.69 -6.73
CA LEU A 244 9.69 1.63 -5.32
C LEU A 244 8.59 1.02 -4.42
N HIS A 245 7.34 1.04 -4.88
CA HIS A 245 6.21 0.45 -4.15
C HIS A 245 5.86 -0.97 -4.62
N ALA A 246 6.47 -1.47 -5.71
CA ALA A 246 6.08 -2.73 -6.37
C ALA A 246 6.16 -3.94 -5.44
N GLU A 247 7.16 -4.00 -4.56
CA GLU A 247 7.34 -5.13 -3.63
C GLU A 247 8.01 -4.70 -2.33
N HIS A 248 7.70 -5.40 -1.23
CA HIS A 248 8.33 -5.14 0.08
C HIS A 248 8.22 -6.35 1.03
N GLY A 249 8.56 -7.53 0.53
CA GLY A 249 8.66 -8.77 1.30
C GLY A 249 7.36 -9.53 1.52
N GLY A 250 7.45 -10.85 1.56
CA GLY A 250 6.32 -11.76 1.76
C GLY A 250 5.62 -11.61 3.10
N GLY A 251 6.29 -11.04 4.12
CA GLY A 251 5.72 -10.74 5.44
C GLY A 251 4.96 -9.41 5.52
N ASN A 252 4.92 -8.61 4.47
CA ASN A 252 4.08 -7.42 4.40
C ASN A 252 2.60 -7.83 4.53
N ASN A 253 1.79 -7.07 5.30
CA ASN A 253 0.44 -7.52 5.67
C ASN A 253 -0.44 -7.90 4.47
N SER A 254 -0.45 -7.11 3.40
CA SER A 254 -1.22 -7.43 2.20
C SER A 254 -0.62 -8.57 1.38
N THR A 255 0.70 -8.69 1.33
CA THR A 255 1.39 -9.81 0.68
C THR A 255 1.19 -11.11 1.48
N PHE A 256 1.28 -11.05 2.80
CA PHE A 256 0.98 -12.21 3.64
C PHE A 256 -0.50 -12.65 3.52
N THR A 257 -1.41 -11.69 3.39
CA THR A 257 -2.82 -11.98 3.07
C THR A 257 -2.94 -12.71 1.72
N MET A 258 -2.16 -12.30 0.70
CA MET A 258 -2.08 -13.01 -0.59
C MET A 258 -1.66 -14.47 -0.39
N HIS A 259 -0.60 -14.75 0.40
CA HIS A 259 -0.18 -16.10 0.72
C HIS A 259 -1.28 -16.90 1.44
N VAL A 260 -1.85 -16.33 2.51
CA VAL A 260 -2.91 -17.00 3.30
C VAL A 260 -4.09 -17.40 2.42
N VAL A 261 -4.58 -16.47 1.61
CA VAL A 261 -5.77 -16.71 0.78
C VAL A 261 -5.45 -17.64 -0.40
N THR A 262 -4.27 -17.48 -1.03
CA THR A 262 -3.80 -18.37 -2.10
C THR A 262 -3.65 -19.80 -1.60
N SER A 263 -3.11 -20.01 -0.38
CA SER A 263 -2.91 -21.34 0.19
C SER A 263 -4.20 -22.13 0.41
N SER A 264 -5.35 -21.46 0.42
CA SER A 264 -6.67 -22.10 0.46
C SER A 264 -7.14 -22.66 -0.89
N GLY A 265 -6.44 -22.35 -1.99
CA GLY A 265 -6.81 -22.76 -3.34
C GLY A 265 -7.85 -21.86 -4.02
N THR A 266 -8.10 -20.65 -3.49
CA THR A 266 -9.07 -19.71 -4.10
C THR A 266 -8.58 -19.12 -5.44
N ASP A 267 -9.49 -18.48 -6.18
CA ASP A 267 -9.23 -17.81 -7.44
C ASP A 267 -8.39 -16.52 -7.27
N THR A 268 -7.85 -16.03 -8.38
CA THR A 268 -6.99 -14.84 -8.42
C THR A 268 -7.72 -13.56 -8.02
N TYR A 269 -8.95 -13.38 -8.46
CA TYR A 269 -9.73 -12.16 -8.18
C TYR A 269 -10.03 -12.03 -6.69
N SER A 270 -10.43 -13.13 -6.03
CA SER A 270 -10.67 -13.18 -4.59
C SER A 270 -9.39 -12.93 -3.79
N ALA A 271 -8.26 -13.54 -4.19
CA ALA A 271 -6.98 -13.34 -3.53
C ALA A 271 -6.49 -11.89 -3.62
N VAL A 272 -6.60 -11.27 -4.80
CA VAL A 272 -6.25 -9.86 -5.03
C VAL A 272 -7.18 -8.93 -4.25
N ALA A 273 -8.51 -9.19 -4.24
CA ALA A 273 -9.45 -8.39 -3.47
C ALA A 273 -9.20 -8.45 -1.96
N ALA A 274 -8.77 -9.61 -1.43
CA ALA A 274 -8.37 -9.76 -0.04
C ALA A 274 -7.10 -8.93 0.27
N SER A 275 -6.11 -8.93 -0.62
CA SER A 275 -4.89 -8.12 -0.49
C SER A 275 -5.19 -6.61 -0.58
N LEU A 276 -6.10 -6.19 -1.45
CA LEU A 276 -6.61 -4.81 -1.51
C LEU A 276 -7.28 -4.41 -0.20
N SER A 277 -8.09 -5.30 0.39
CA SER A 277 -8.77 -5.05 1.66
C SER A 277 -7.77 -4.92 2.82
N SER A 278 -6.68 -5.68 2.80
CA SER A 278 -5.59 -5.53 3.75
C SER A 278 -4.84 -4.20 3.55
N LEU A 279 -4.48 -3.86 2.31
CA LEU A 279 -3.77 -2.62 2.00
C LEU A 279 -4.58 -1.36 2.36
N LYS A 280 -5.89 -1.40 2.17
CA LYS A 280 -6.82 -0.32 2.51
C LYS A 280 -6.75 0.12 3.98
N GLY A 281 -6.36 -0.77 4.89
CA GLY A 281 -6.34 -0.51 6.32
C GLY A 281 -5.47 0.71 6.69
N PRO A 282 -5.93 1.61 7.59
CA PRO A 282 -5.22 2.85 7.93
C PRO A 282 -3.85 2.61 8.59
N LYS A 283 -3.61 1.42 9.12
CA LYS A 283 -2.31 1.00 9.67
C LYS A 283 -1.35 0.43 8.62
N HIS A 284 -1.77 0.35 7.35
CA HIS A 284 -0.98 -0.20 6.25
C HIS A 284 -0.86 0.83 5.11
N GLY A 285 -1.79 0.90 4.17
CA GLY A 285 -1.67 1.74 2.98
C GLY A 285 -2.07 3.22 3.17
N GLY A 286 -2.61 3.61 4.31
CA GLY A 286 -3.06 4.98 4.59
C GLY A 286 -1.98 5.91 5.19
N ALA A 287 -0.73 5.46 5.32
CA ALA A 287 0.30 6.23 6.02
C ALA A 287 0.68 7.52 5.29
N ASN A 288 0.81 7.50 3.96
CA ASN A 288 1.18 8.68 3.17
C ASN A 288 0.13 9.80 3.24
N ILE A 289 -1.17 9.47 3.30
CA ILE A 289 -2.25 10.46 3.48
C ILE A 289 -2.08 11.16 4.84
N LYS A 290 -1.77 10.39 5.89
CA LYS A 290 -1.53 10.95 7.23
C LYS A 290 -0.31 11.86 7.28
N VAL A 291 0.75 11.54 6.52
CA VAL A 291 1.92 12.41 6.38
C VAL A 291 1.50 13.76 5.78
N VAL A 292 0.81 13.76 4.65
CA VAL A 292 0.35 15.00 4.00
C VAL A 292 -0.54 15.82 4.94
N GLN A 293 -1.52 15.19 5.58
CA GLN A 293 -2.41 15.88 6.52
C GLN A 293 -1.65 16.48 7.72
N MET A 294 -0.63 15.78 8.24
CA MET A 294 0.24 16.28 9.31
C MET A 294 1.05 17.50 8.85
N PHE A 295 1.59 17.48 7.62
CA PHE A 295 2.31 18.63 7.08
C PHE A 295 1.39 19.81 6.79
N GLU A 296 0.15 19.58 6.32
CA GLU A 296 -0.84 20.66 6.16
C GLU A 296 -1.20 21.31 7.51
N ASP A 297 -1.37 20.51 8.56
CA ASP A 297 -1.59 21.03 9.93
C ASP A 297 -0.35 21.79 10.43
N MET A 298 0.88 21.26 10.19
CA MET A 298 2.13 21.94 10.54
C MET A 298 2.26 23.30 9.85
N LYS A 299 1.98 23.37 8.55
CA LYS A 299 2.05 24.61 7.75
C LYS A 299 1.10 25.71 8.28
N GLN A 300 -0.02 25.32 8.88
CA GLN A 300 -0.97 26.24 9.48
C GLN A 300 -0.54 26.73 10.88
N ASN A 301 0.20 25.91 11.62
CA ASN A 301 0.53 26.15 13.02
C ASN A 301 1.97 26.66 13.23
N VAL A 302 2.88 26.44 12.30
CA VAL A 302 4.26 26.95 12.31
C VAL A 302 4.35 28.13 11.35
N ARG A 303 4.59 29.35 11.88
CA ARG A 303 4.58 30.57 11.06
C ARG A 303 5.81 30.69 10.15
N ASP A 304 6.97 30.33 10.66
CA ASP A 304 8.24 30.36 9.92
C ASP A 304 8.79 28.94 9.83
N TRP A 305 8.76 28.38 8.63
CA TRP A 305 9.21 27.00 8.37
C TRP A 305 10.75 26.90 8.33
N THR A 306 11.46 28.02 8.32
CA THR A 306 12.92 28.07 8.38
C THR A 306 13.43 28.11 9.83
N ASP A 307 12.56 28.40 10.79
CA ASP A 307 12.84 28.35 12.22
C ASP A 307 12.81 26.90 12.73
N GLU A 308 13.98 26.30 12.83
CA GLU A 308 14.13 24.92 13.30
C GLU A 308 13.62 24.71 14.73
N GLU A 309 13.73 25.71 15.62
CA GLU A 309 13.21 25.60 16.98
C GLU A 309 11.67 25.53 16.99
N ALA A 310 11.01 26.31 16.14
CA ALA A 310 9.57 26.27 15.98
C ALA A 310 9.09 24.92 15.38
N VAL A 311 9.81 24.41 14.38
CA VAL A 311 9.54 23.08 13.79
C VAL A 311 9.75 21.98 14.84
N GLU A 312 10.87 22.01 15.60
CA GLU A 312 11.14 21.03 16.66
C GLU A 312 10.06 21.08 17.77
N ALA A 313 9.63 22.26 18.18
CA ALA A 313 8.55 22.43 19.16
C ALA A 313 7.24 21.80 18.68
N TYR A 314 6.88 21.97 17.41
CA TYR A 314 5.70 21.32 16.82
C TYR A 314 5.84 19.79 16.78
N LEU A 315 7.01 19.25 16.45
CA LEU A 315 7.26 17.81 16.48
C LEU A 315 7.12 17.22 17.89
N ARG A 316 7.53 17.95 18.92
CA ARG A 316 7.31 17.56 20.34
C ARG A 316 5.82 17.58 20.69
N ALA A 317 5.08 18.61 20.27
CA ALA A 317 3.63 18.69 20.48
C ALA A 317 2.89 17.51 19.83
N LEU A 318 3.31 17.04 18.64
CA LEU A 318 2.79 15.80 18.04
C LEU A 318 2.99 14.59 18.96
N LEU A 319 4.21 14.39 19.49
CA LEU A 319 4.51 13.24 20.37
C LEU A 319 3.79 13.32 21.72
N HIS A 320 3.53 14.53 22.23
CA HIS A 320 2.78 14.77 23.45
C HIS A 320 1.26 14.72 23.28
N ARG A 321 0.77 14.46 22.04
CA ARG A 321 -0.66 14.40 21.70
C ARG A 321 -1.38 15.74 21.80
N GLU A 322 -0.69 16.82 21.55
CA GLU A 322 -1.18 18.19 21.64
C GLU A 322 -1.47 18.81 20.27
N ALA A 323 -0.94 18.23 19.19
CA ALA A 323 -1.08 18.71 17.81
C ALA A 323 -1.70 17.66 16.88
N PHE A 324 -2.18 18.11 15.75
CA PHE A 324 -2.79 17.32 14.67
C PHE A 324 -3.90 16.38 15.18
N ASP A 325 -3.80 15.07 14.94
CA ASP A 325 -4.80 14.07 15.29
C ASP A 325 -4.63 13.49 16.71
N ARG A 326 -3.69 14.02 17.48
CA ARG A 326 -3.38 13.62 18.87
C ARG A 326 -3.05 12.13 19.04
N ALA A 327 -2.62 11.47 17.98
CA ALA A 327 -2.20 10.07 18.05
C ALA A 327 -0.84 9.88 18.75
N GLY A 328 -0.07 10.95 18.90
CA GLY A 328 1.27 10.92 19.47
C GLY A 328 2.31 10.35 18.48
N LEU A 329 2.13 10.57 17.20
CA LEU A 329 2.99 10.03 16.14
C LEU A 329 3.48 11.14 15.23
N ILE A 330 4.74 11.04 14.77
CA ILE A 330 5.25 11.77 13.62
C ILE A 330 5.14 10.80 12.44
N TYR A 331 4.13 11.00 11.60
CA TYR A 331 3.84 10.09 10.49
C TYR A 331 4.95 10.12 9.44
N GLY A 332 5.21 8.98 8.81
CA GLY A 332 6.30 8.81 7.86
C GLY A 332 7.68 8.60 8.51
N MET A 333 7.77 8.67 9.85
CA MET A 333 9.00 8.42 10.60
C MET A 333 8.98 7.05 11.27
N GLY A 334 10.07 6.30 11.06
CA GLY A 334 10.22 4.91 11.53
C GLY A 334 9.62 3.88 10.57
N HIS A 335 10.07 2.65 10.69
CA HIS A 335 9.63 1.52 9.88
C HIS A 335 9.65 0.24 10.70
N ALA A 336 8.78 -0.71 10.37
CA ALA A 336 8.69 -2.00 11.06
C ALA A 336 9.96 -2.86 10.91
N VAL A 337 10.74 -2.62 9.85
CA VAL A 337 11.94 -3.38 9.50
C VAL A 337 13.18 -2.49 9.53
N TYR A 338 13.19 -1.39 8.78
CA TYR A 338 14.33 -0.47 8.71
C TYR A 338 14.46 0.39 9.96
N SER A 339 15.68 0.50 10.50
CA SER A 339 15.97 1.36 11.65
C SER A 339 16.88 2.54 11.29
N LEU A 340 17.88 2.33 10.45
CA LEU A 340 18.84 3.37 10.08
C LEU A 340 18.43 4.14 8.83
N SER A 341 17.97 3.45 7.79
CA SER A 341 17.50 4.08 6.55
C SER A 341 16.52 3.18 5.80
N ASP A 342 15.58 3.78 5.08
CA ASP A 342 14.76 3.11 4.05
C ASP A 342 15.38 3.46 2.68
N PRO A 343 15.92 2.48 1.93
CA PRO A 343 16.58 2.74 0.64
C PRO A 343 15.64 3.41 -0.36
N ARG A 344 14.35 3.11 -0.29
CA ARG A 344 13.33 3.71 -1.16
C ARG A 344 13.16 5.21 -0.90
N ALA A 345 13.15 5.61 0.38
CA ALA A 345 13.07 7.02 0.76
C ALA A 345 14.33 7.79 0.34
N ASN A 346 15.50 7.16 0.47
CA ASN A 346 16.78 7.78 0.05
C ASN A 346 16.82 8.03 -1.46
N VAL A 347 16.45 7.03 -2.25
CA VAL A 347 16.35 7.14 -3.72
C VAL A 347 15.36 8.24 -4.09
N PHE A 348 14.18 8.23 -3.48
CA PHE A 348 13.09 9.12 -3.84
C PHE A 348 13.37 10.59 -3.53
N LYS A 349 14.08 10.86 -2.41
CA LYS A 349 14.39 12.22 -1.94
C LYS A 349 14.98 13.13 -3.01
N HIS A 350 15.93 12.64 -3.80
CA HIS A 350 16.60 13.43 -4.84
C HIS A 350 15.60 13.89 -5.92
N PHE A 351 14.67 13.02 -6.32
CA PHE A 351 13.66 13.35 -7.35
C PHE A 351 12.56 14.25 -6.80
N VAL A 352 12.28 14.17 -5.50
CA VAL A 352 11.36 15.08 -4.80
C VAL A 352 11.86 16.50 -4.87
N GLU A 353 13.16 16.73 -4.66
CA GLU A 353 13.80 18.04 -4.77
C GLU A 353 13.63 18.61 -6.18
N MET A 354 14.01 17.86 -7.21
CA MET A 354 13.86 18.28 -8.62
C MET A 354 12.42 18.66 -8.98
N LEU A 355 11.45 17.84 -8.56
CA LEU A 355 10.04 18.11 -8.84
C LEU A 355 9.55 19.36 -8.09
N SER A 356 10.01 19.56 -6.85
CA SER A 356 9.64 20.73 -6.05
C SER A 356 10.13 22.04 -6.69
N GLU A 357 11.28 22.03 -7.35
CA GLU A 357 11.80 23.15 -8.12
C GLU A 357 10.92 23.40 -9.35
N GLU A 358 10.61 22.37 -10.18
CA GLU A 358 9.71 22.49 -11.33
C GLU A 358 8.33 23.05 -10.95
N LYS A 359 7.82 22.63 -9.79
CA LYS A 359 6.49 23.03 -9.30
C LYS A 359 6.48 24.31 -8.47
N GLY A 360 7.64 24.95 -8.25
CA GLY A 360 7.74 26.16 -7.41
C GLY A 360 7.39 25.90 -5.93
N ARG A 361 7.61 24.68 -5.43
CA ARG A 361 7.30 24.25 -4.05
C ARG A 361 8.55 23.93 -3.24
N HIS A 362 9.67 24.59 -3.54
CA HIS A 362 10.95 24.34 -2.90
C HIS A 362 10.93 24.65 -1.37
N GLU A 363 10.18 25.65 -0.94
CA GLU A 363 10.03 25.99 0.48
C GLU A 363 9.35 24.85 1.27
N GLU A 364 8.34 24.21 0.66
CA GLU A 364 7.72 23.03 1.28
C GLU A 364 8.69 21.84 1.33
N TYR A 365 9.48 21.62 0.27
CA TYR A 365 10.54 20.60 0.29
C TYR A 365 11.54 20.86 1.41
N ALA A 366 11.96 22.12 1.62
CA ALA A 366 12.86 22.49 2.71
C ALA A 366 12.26 22.14 4.09
N LEU A 367 10.95 22.34 4.28
CA LEU A 367 10.24 21.91 5.49
C LEU A 367 10.30 20.38 5.67
N TYR A 368 10.00 19.61 4.60
CA TYR A 368 10.14 18.14 4.65
C TYR A 368 11.56 17.70 5.00
N ALA A 369 12.58 18.35 4.41
CA ALA A 369 13.98 18.07 4.70
C ALA A 369 14.36 18.41 6.16
N ALA A 370 13.85 19.51 6.71
CA ALA A 370 14.02 19.88 8.11
C ALA A 370 13.38 18.85 9.04
N VAL A 371 12.15 18.45 8.80
CA VAL A 371 11.45 17.42 9.59
C VAL A 371 12.18 16.08 9.51
N ALA A 372 12.63 15.65 8.32
CA ALA A 372 13.40 14.40 8.16
C ALA A 372 14.68 14.37 8.99
N ARG A 373 15.30 15.53 9.22
CA ARG A 373 16.52 15.69 10.03
C ARG A 373 16.22 15.82 11.52
N LEU A 374 15.20 16.58 11.91
CA LEU A 374 14.88 16.88 13.30
C LEU A 374 14.10 15.75 13.99
N ALA A 375 13.16 15.12 13.29
CA ALA A 375 12.28 14.12 13.88
C ALA A 375 13.02 12.91 14.50
N PRO A 376 14.09 12.35 13.92
CA PRO A 376 14.84 11.28 14.57
C PRO A 376 15.42 11.67 15.94
N LYS A 377 15.95 12.89 16.06
CA LYS A 377 16.46 13.45 17.32
C LYS A 377 15.33 13.55 18.35
N VAL A 378 14.22 14.23 17.99
CA VAL A 378 13.09 14.45 18.86
C VAL A 378 12.46 13.12 19.34
N ILE A 379 12.26 12.16 18.43
CA ILE A 379 11.74 10.83 18.78
C ILE A 379 12.71 10.08 19.70
N GLY A 380 14.01 10.17 19.44
CA GLY A 380 15.05 9.55 20.26
C GLY A 380 15.01 10.07 21.70
N GLU A 381 14.96 11.38 21.87
CA GLU A 381 14.91 12.04 23.18
C GLU A 381 13.61 11.72 23.95
N GLU A 382 12.45 11.89 23.31
CA GLU A 382 11.15 11.74 23.95
C GLU A 382 10.79 10.27 24.26
N ARG A 383 11.18 9.34 23.40
CA ARG A 383 10.79 7.91 23.54
C ARG A 383 11.94 7.01 23.97
N LYS A 384 13.12 7.56 24.20
CA LYS A 384 14.33 6.80 24.56
C LYS A 384 14.64 5.67 23.56
N ILE A 385 14.40 5.92 22.26
CA ILE A 385 14.66 4.97 21.19
C ILE A 385 16.06 5.24 20.64
N TYR A 386 17.01 4.38 20.95
CA TYR A 386 18.41 4.50 20.55
C TYR A 386 18.77 3.66 19.31
N LYS A 387 17.80 2.92 18.75
CA LYS A 387 18.02 2.04 17.57
C LYS A 387 18.05 2.78 16.24
N GLY A 388 17.85 4.07 16.25
CA GLY A 388 17.67 4.89 15.04
C GLY A 388 16.20 4.94 14.60
N VAL A 389 15.82 6.06 14.00
CA VAL A 389 14.54 6.31 13.35
C VAL A 389 14.83 7.06 12.07
N SER A 390 14.27 6.63 10.94
CA SER A 390 14.47 7.28 9.65
C SER A 390 13.14 7.54 8.95
N ALA A 391 13.12 8.47 8.00
CA ALA A 391 12.01 8.64 7.09
C ALA A 391 11.81 7.37 6.25
N ASN A 392 10.57 6.92 6.12
CA ASN A 392 10.19 5.83 5.23
C ASN A 392 9.66 6.36 3.89
N ILE A 393 9.32 5.47 2.96
CA ILE A 393 8.85 5.87 1.62
C ILE A 393 7.58 6.74 1.68
N ASP A 394 6.68 6.51 2.65
CA ASP A 394 5.42 7.26 2.79
C ASP A 394 5.65 8.72 3.16
N PHE A 395 6.80 9.04 3.77
CA PHE A 395 7.17 10.40 4.12
C PHE A 395 7.25 11.31 2.90
N TYR A 396 7.80 10.83 1.79
CA TYR A 396 7.97 11.62 0.56
C TYR A 396 6.87 11.37 -0.47
N SER A 397 6.30 10.16 -0.54
CA SER A 397 5.37 9.81 -1.61
C SER A 397 4.11 10.67 -1.62
N GLY A 398 3.56 11.00 -0.45
CA GLY A 398 2.40 11.89 -0.36
C GLY A 398 2.69 13.30 -0.89
N PHE A 399 3.87 13.85 -0.59
CA PHE A 399 4.28 15.15 -1.12
C PHE A 399 4.45 15.12 -2.63
N VAL A 400 5.08 14.08 -3.18
CA VAL A 400 5.17 13.88 -4.63
C VAL A 400 3.79 13.85 -5.26
N TYR A 401 2.87 13.05 -4.73
CA TYR A 401 1.53 12.94 -5.27
C TYR A 401 0.78 14.28 -5.24
N SER A 402 1.00 15.09 -4.21
CA SER A 402 0.45 16.45 -4.16
C SER A 402 1.05 17.38 -5.22
N MET A 403 2.35 17.25 -5.55
CA MET A 403 3.00 18.02 -6.62
C MET A 403 2.59 17.57 -8.02
N LEU A 404 2.14 16.33 -8.16
CA LEU A 404 1.56 15.79 -9.39
C LEU A 404 0.06 16.11 -9.54
N ASP A 405 -0.52 16.90 -8.63
CA ASP A 405 -1.95 17.21 -8.56
C ASP A 405 -2.84 15.96 -8.50
N LEU A 406 -2.35 14.89 -7.89
CA LEU A 406 -3.13 13.69 -7.69
C LEU A 406 -4.13 13.89 -6.54
N PRO A 407 -5.39 13.50 -6.70
CA PRO A 407 -6.37 13.59 -5.62
C PRO A 407 -6.02 12.61 -4.49
N LEU A 408 -6.28 13.01 -3.24
CA LEU A 408 -6.00 12.22 -2.04
C LEU A 408 -6.63 10.82 -2.09
N GLU A 409 -7.78 10.69 -2.71
CA GLU A 409 -8.51 9.44 -2.90
C GLU A 409 -7.73 8.40 -3.72
N LEU A 410 -6.77 8.85 -4.56
CA LEU A 410 -5.94 7.98 -5.38
C LEU A 410 -4.58 7.60 -4.74
N TYR A 411 -4.20 8.14 -3.59
CA TYR A 411 -2.89 7.86 -2.98
C TYR A 411 -2.70 6.38 -2.66
N THR A 412 -3.64 5.76 -1.95
CA THR A 412 -3.59 4.32 -1.67
C THR A 412 -3.83 3.45 -2.93
N PRO A 413 -4.76 3.77 -3.85
CA PRO A 413 -4.84 3.12 -5.15
C PRO A 413 -3.54 3.12 -5.97
N ILE A 414 -2.77 4.21 -5.99
CA ILE A 414 -1.47 4.25 -6.68
C ILE A 414 -0.50 3.23 -6.06
N PHE A 415 -0.50 3.10 -4.75
CA PHE A 415 0.24 2.05 -4.07
C PHE A 415 -0.24 0.65 -4.52
N ALA A 416 -1.55 0.42 -4.66
CA ALA A 416 -2.10 -0.84 -5.14
C ALA A 416 -1.73 -1.12 -6.61
N ILE A 417 -1.75 -0.10 -7.48
CA ILE A 417 -1.33 -0.19 -8.90
C ILE A 417 0.11 -0.70 -9.01
N SER A 418 0.96 -0.27 -8.12
CA SER A 418 2.32 -0.76 -8.04
C SER A 418 2.41 -2.17 -7.43
N ARG A 419 1.81 -2.37 -6.27
CA ARG A 419 1.95 -3.57 -5.46
C ARG A 419 1.30 -4.82 -6.06
N ILE A 420 0.37 -4.67 -7.00
CA ILE A 420 -0.22 -5.81 -7.71
C ILE A 420 0.85 -6.67 -8.41
N ALA A 421 1.98 -6.07 -8.82
CA ALA A 421 3.12 -6.81 -9.40
C ALA A 421 3.72 -7.79 -8.36
N GLY A 422 4.03 -7.32 -7.16
CA GLY A 422 4.53 -8.14 -6.07
C GLY A 422 3.50 -9.19 -5.62
N TRP A 423 2.23 -8.81 -5.44
CA TRP A 423 1.18 -9.78 -5.09
C TRP A 423 1.04 -10.88 -6.13
N SER A 424 1.11 -10.53 -7.42
CA SER A 424 1.06 -11.50 -8.51
C SER A 424 2.22 -12.49 -8.49
N ALA A 425 3.44 -11.98 -8.26
CA ALA A 425 4.63 -12.80 -8.15
C ALA A 425 4.51 -13.78 -6.95
N HIS A 426 4.13 -13.31 -5.76
CA HIS A 426 3.94 -14.14 -4.58
C HIS A 426 2.81 -15.16 -4.75
N ARG A 427 1.71 -14.81 -5.44
CA ARG A 427 0.65 -15.77 -5.73
C ARG A 427 1.14 -16.90 -6.63
N ILE A 428 1.87 -16.57 -7.69
CA ILE A 428 2.41 -17.56 -8.62
C ILE A 428 3.44 -18.45 -7.90
N GLU A 429 4.32 -17.86 -7.09
CA GLU A 429 5.30 -18.61 -6.28
C GLU A 429 4.62 -19.58 -5.32
N GLU A 430 3.57 -19.16 -4.59
CA GLU A 430 2.80 -20.00 -3.66
C GLU A 430 2.16 -21.19 -4.37
N LEU A 431 1.59 -20.97 -5.57
CA LEU A 431 0.95 -22.04 -6.34
C LEU A 431 1.96 -23.04 -6.93
N ILE A 432 3.11 -22.55 -7.42
CA ILE A 432 4.18 -23.40 -7.99
C ILE A 432 4.77 -24.30 -6.90
N ASN A 433 4.97 -23.78 -5.69
CA ASN A 433 5.55 -24.51 -4.58
C ASN A 433 4.53 -25.41 -3.85
N ALA A 434 3.28 -25.47 -4.29
CA ALA A 434 2.21 -26.28 -3.74
C ALA A 434 2.12 -26.21 -2.20
N GLY A 435 2.12 -25.00 -1.67
CA GLY A 435 2.14 -24.71 -0.24
C GLY A 435 1.00 -25.41 0.52
N LYS A 436 1.25 -25.72 1.78
CA LYS A 436 0.18 -26.18 2.68
C LYS A 436 -0.68 -25.01 3.08
N ILE A 437 -1.98 -25.25 3.30
CA ILE A 437 -2.87 -24.21 3.82
C ILE A 437 -2.26 -23.57 5.09
N ILE A 438 -2.11 -22.25 5.08
CA ILE A 438 -1.55 -21.48 6.20
C ILE A 438 -2.60 -21.46 7.32
N ARG A 439 -2.29 -22.16 8.41
CA ARG A 439 -3.19 -22.37 9.55
C ARG A 439 -2.43 -22.23 10.87
N PRO A 440 -2.21 -21.01 11.38
CA PRO A 440 -1.59 -20.83 12.69
C PRO A 440 -2.46 -21.40 13.82
N ALA A 441 -1.84 -21.76 14.94
CA ALA A 441 -2.54 -22.25 16.12
C ALA A 441 -3.12 -21.08 16.93
N TYR A 442 -4.33 -21.27 17.46
CA TYR A 442 -4.95 -20.38 18.43
C TYR A 442 -5.26 -21.15 19.73
N LYS A 443 -4.92 -20.56 20.87
CA LYS A 443 -5.18 -21.13 22.19
C LYS A 443 -6.47 -20.55 22.76
N SER A 444 -7.47 -21.43 23.02
CA SER A 444 -8.66 -21.02 23.78
C SER A 444 -8.29 -20.79 25.26
N VAL A 445 -8.67 -19.66 25.78
CA VAL A 445 -8.50 -19.27 27.19
C VAL A 445 -9.82 -19.22 27.96
N LYS A 446 -10.96 -19.44 27.29
CA LYS A 446 -12.29 -19.56 27.95
C LYS A 446 -12.39 -20.90 28.66
N PRO A 447 -12.81 -20.97 29.94
CA PRO A 447 -13.12 -22.22 30.63
C PRO A 447 -14.21 -23.02 29.90
N ARG A 448 -14.13 -24.33 29.96
CA ARG A 448 -15.22 -25.17 29.49
C ARG A 448 -16.40 -25.08 30.45
N VAL A 449 -17.59 -25.01 29.91
CA VAL A 449 -18.86 -24.98 30.64
C VAL A 449 -19.82 -25.99 29.98
N ASP A 450 -20.71 -26.54 30.80
CA ASP A 450 -21.74 -27.44 30.28
C ASP A 450 -22.84 -26.66 29.58
N TYR A 451 -23.52 -27.30 28.63
CA TYR A 451 -24.66 -26.73 27.97
C TYR A 451 -25.86 -26.73 28.92
N VAL A 452 -26.45 -25.57 29.12
CA VAL A 452 -27.67 -25.40 29.91
C VAL A 452 -28.85 -25.27 28.94
N PRO A 453 -29.93 -26.12 29.06
CA PRO A 453 -31.12 -25.98 28.23
C PRO A 453 -31.73 -24.59 28.34
N LEU A 454 -32.41 -24.14 27.25
CA LEU A 454 -32.88 -22.75 27.15
C LEU A 454 -33.81 -22.35 28.31
N HIS A 455 -34.71 -23.26 28.73
CA HIS A 455 -35.67 -23.02 29.82
C HIS A 455 -35.01 -22.97 31.23
N ASP A 456 -33.79 -23.49 31.37
CA ASP A 456 -33.04 -23.50 32.65
C ASP A 456 -32.05 -22.30 32.74
N ARG A 457 -31.93 -21.50 31.69
CA ARG A 457 -31.04 -20.30 31.71
C ARG A 457 -31.68 -19.17 32.50
N LYS A 458 -30.90 -18.56 33.37
CA LYS A 458 -31.31 -17.40 34.16
C LYS A 458 -30.95 -16.10 33.48
#